data_d037e458cd74196ff214787017557051
#
_entry.id   d037e458cd74196ff214787017557051
#
_cell.length_a   1.000
_cell.length_b   1.000
_cell.length_c   1.000
_cell.angle_alpha   90.00
_cell.angle_beta   90.00
_cell.angle_gamma   90.00
#
_symmetry.space_group_name_H-M   'P 1'
#
loop_
_entity.id
_entity.type
_entity.pdbx_description
1 polymer ?
#
loop_
_entity_poly.entity_id
_entity_poly.type
_entity_poly.pdbx_seq_one_letter_code
_entity_poly.pdbx_strand_id
1 'polypeptide(L)'
;LGVDFIVTPGTTEALYQYGVTSSVPMLPGVATVSELMTGWQYGYRRFKFFPAEASGGVNAIKSFGGPISEARFCPTGGISLSNAADYLALKNVMCVGGSWVAPQKLIDAGDWDGIRELAREASERFHR
;
A
#
# COMPACT_ATOMS: atom_id res chain seq x y z
N LEU A 1 -8.25 -3.29 20.17
CA LEU A 1 -9.20 -2.94 19.10
C LEU A 1 -9.51 -4.13 18.16
N GLY A 2 -8.76 -5.25 18.29
CA GLY A 2 -9.00 -6.45 17.47
C GLY A 2 -8.72 -6.27 15.99
N VAL A 3 -7.71 -5.47 15.62
CA VAL A 3 -7.30 -5.29 14.22
C VAL A 3 -6.46 -6.47 13.74
N ASP A 4 -6.58 -6.81 12.46
CA ASP A 4 -5.83 -7.93 11.85
C ASP A 4 -4.41 -7.51 11.45
N PHE A 5 -4.19 -6.23 11.13
CA PHE A 5 -2.87 -5.69 10.80
C PHE A 5 -2.82 -4.17 11.00
N ILE A 6 -1.61 -3.63 11.05
CA ILE A 6 -1.32 -2.19 11.19
C ILE A 6 -0.68 -1.69 9.89
N VAL A 7 -1.08 -0.52 9.42
CA VAL A 7 -0.47 0.14 8.26
C VAL A 7 0.04 1.51 8.66
N THR A 8 1.26 1.85 8.26
CA THR A 8 1.85 3.18 8.52
C THR A 8 2.10 3.93 7.21
N PRO A 9 1.96 5.26 7.18
CA PRO A 9 2.28 6.05 5.97
C PRO A 9 3.78 6.17 5.71
N GLY A 10 4.58 6.18 6.75
CA GLY A 10 6.04 6.12 6.79
C GLY A 10 6.43 5.41 8.07
N THR A 11 7.68 5.01 8.21
CA THR A 11 8.08 4.16 9.34
C THR A 11 9.37 4.64 9.95
N THR A 12 9.28 5.09 11.19
CA THR A 12 10.44 5.44 12.01
C THR A 12 11.07 4.19 12.62
N GLU A 13 12.29 4.32 13.13
CA GLU A 13 12.97 3.23 13.84
C GLU A 13 12.15 2.71 15.02
N ALA A 14 11.56 3.60 15.81
CA ALA A 14 10.70 3.22 16.93
C ALA A 14 9.48 2.39 16.50
N LEU A 15 8.88 2.71 15.35
CA LEU A 15 7.78 1.92 14.79
C LEU A 15 8.26 0.53 14.32
N TYR A 16 9.44 0.44 13.71
CA TYR A 16 10.00 -0.85 13.35
C TYR A 16 10.27 -1.71 14.59
N GLN A 17 10.88 -1.14 15.63
CA GLN A 17 11.13 -1.85 16.90
C GLN A 17 9.84 -2.35 17.55
N TYR A 18 8.80 -1.52 17.56
CA TYR A 18 7.48 -1.93 18.05
C TYR A 18 6.89 -3.05 17.18
N GLY A 19 6.92 -2.88 15.86
CA GLY A 19 6.30 -3.81 14.92
C GLY A 19 6.89 -5.22 14.97
N VAL A 20 8.21 -5.37 15.19
CA VAL A 20 8.85 -6.69 15.29
C VAL A 20 8.53 -7.43 16.58
N THR A 21 8.07 -6.73 17.61
CA THR A 21 7.66 -7.33 18.90
C THR A 21 6.14 -7.47 19.02
N SER A 22 5.38 -6.86 18.14
CA SER A 22 3.92 -6.89 18.13
C SER A 22 3.39 -8.25 17.65
N SER A 23 2.33 -8.75 18.29
CA SER A 23 1.56 -9.89 17.78
C SER A 23 0.70 -9.55 16.58
N VAL A 24 0.45 -8.24 16.33
CA VAL A 24 -0.30 -7.74 15.17
C VAL A 24 0.70 -7.39 14.08
N PRO A 25 0.62 -8.00 12.89
CA PRO A 25 1.55 -7.71 11.80
C PRO A 25 1.43 -6.27 11.32
N MET A 26 2.56 -5.68 10.93
CA MET A 26 2.63 -4.32 10.41
C MET A 26 3.03 -4.31 8.94
N LEU A 27 2.36 -3.45 8.17
CA LEU A 27 2.74 -3.09 6.80
C LEU A 27 3.40 -1.70 6.83
N PRO A 28 4.74 -1.63 6.91
CA PRO A 28 5.44 -0.37 7.06
C PRO A 28 5.44 0.45 5.77
N GLY A 29 5.24 1.77 5.90
CA GLY A 29 5.31 2.72 4.79
C GLY A 29 6.75 3.09 4.45
N VAL A 30 7.06 3.14 3.15
CA VAL A 30 8.34 3.56 2.57
C VAL A 30 8.10 4.37 1.30
N ALA A 31 9.00 5.30 0.98
CA ALA A 31 8.98 6.08 -0.25
C ALA A 31 10.31 6.03 -1.01
N THR A 32 11.39 5.58 -0.37
CA THR A 32 12.75 5.53 -0.93
C THR A 32 13.38 4.16 -0.77
N VAL A 33 14.41 3.90 -1.56
CA VAL A 33 15.22 2.68 -1.45
C VAL A 33 15.92 2.58 -0.09
N SER A 34 16.36 3.70 0.48
CA SER A 34 17.01 3.71 1.81
C SER A 34 16.04 3.31 2.91
N GLU A 35 14.80 3.81 2.87
CA GLU A 35 13.73 3.41 3.80
C GLU A 35 13.38 1.93 3.63
N LEU A 36 13.32 1.45 2.38
CA LEU A 36 13.11 0.04 2.08
C LEU A 36 14.21 -0.84 2.68
N MET A 37 15.49 -0.44 2.53
CA MET A 37 16.63 -1.15 3.10
C MET A 37 16.58 -1.17 4.64
N THR A 38 16.17 -0.08 5.27
CA THR A 38 15.95 -0.03 6.72
C THR A 38 14.91 -1.06 7.15
N GLY A 39 13.74 -1.07 6.52
CA GLY A 39 12.69 -2.05 6.81
C GLY A 39 13.15 -3.50 6.57
N TRP A 40 13.98 -3.70 5.53
CA TRP A 40 14.57 -4.98 5.23
C TRP A 40 15.45 -5.52 6.37
N GLN A 41 16.23 -4.65 7.00
CA GLN A 41 17.06 -5.00 8.16
C GLN A 41 16.23 -5.46 9.35
N TYR A 42 15.02 -4.92 9.53
CA TYR A 42 14.05 -5.34 10.55
C TYR A 42 13.26 -6.62 10.17
N GLY A 43 13.56 -7.24 9.03
CA GLY A 43 12.93 -8.48 8.59
C GLY A 43 11.66 -8.31 7.76
N TYR A 44 11.24 -7.09 7.46
CA TYR A 44 10.08 -6.85 6.61
C TYR A 44 10.36 -7.18 5.15
N ARG A 45 9.34 -7.69 4.46
CA ARG A 45 9.36 -8.06 3.03
C ARG A 45 8.17 -7.49 2.27
N ARG A 46 7.17 -7.00 2.99
CA ARG A 46 5.97 -6.36 2.47
C ARG A 46 5.90 -4.94 2.97
N PHE A 47 5.61 -3.99 2.08
CA PHE A 47 5.68 -2.56 2.35
C PHE A 47 4.50 -1.83 1.73
N LYS A 48 4.01 -0.80 2.41
CA LYS A 48 3.21 0.24 1.77
C LYS A 48 4.16 1.19 1.05
N PHE A 49 3.94 1.45 -0.24
CA PHE A 49 4.65 2.49 -0.97
C PHE A 49 3.80 3.76 -0.97
N PHE A 50 4.23 4.81 -0.26
CA PHE A 50 3.43 6.01 -0.05
C PHE A 50 4.32 7.26 0.11
N PRO A 51 3.89 8.40 -0.47
CA PRO A 51 2.78 8.59 -1.42
C PRO A 51 3.18 8.12 -2.84
N ALA A 52 2.49 7.14 -3.41
CA ALA A 52 2.96 6.40 -4.59
C ALA A 52 3.21 7.29 -5.81
N GLU A 53 2.20 8.05 -6.28
CA GLU A 53 2.36 8.90 -7.46
C GLU A 53 3.40 10.00 -7.24
N ALA A 54 3.37 10.67 -6.09
CA ALA A 54 4.32 11.74 -5.76
C ALA A 54 5.76 11.25 -5.58
N SER A 55 5.96 9.97 -5.28
CA SER A 55 7.28 9.36 -5.03
C SER A 55 7.85 8.61 -6.24
N GLY A 56 7.32 8.86 -7.43
CA GLY A 56 7.85 8.32 -8.68
C GLY A 56 7.03 7.19 -9.30
N GLY A 57 5.89 6.84 -8.70
CA GLY A 57 4.88 5.96 -9.28
C GLY A 57 5.37 4.56 -9.65
N VAL A 58 4.82 4.05 -10.74
CA VAL A 58 5.16 2.73 -11.32
C VAL A 58 6.66 2.60 -11.58
N ASN A 59 7.31 3.65 -12.06
CA ASN A 59 8.74 3.62 -12.39
C ASN A 59 9.62 3.43 -11.16
N ALA A 60 9.28 4.08 -10.03
CA ALA A 60 10.02 3.91 -8.79
C ALA A 60 9.92 2.46 -8.28
N ILE A 61 8.72 1.90 -8.20
CA ILE A 61 8.50 0.52 -7.74
C ILE A 61 9.21 -0.49 -8.65
N LYS A 62 9.13 -0.29 -9.96
CA LYS A 62 9.84 -1.13 -10.93
C LYS A 62 11.35 -1.10 -10.69
N SER A 63 11.91 0.09 -10.41
CA SER A 63 13.34 0.28 -10.17
C SER A 63 13.79 -0.38 -8.87
N PHE A 64 12.97 -0.40 -7.82
CA PHE A 64 13.28 -1.09 -6.56
C PHE A 64 13.40 -2.61 -6.74
N GLY A 65 12.68 -3.17 -7.69
CA GLY A 65 12.71 -4.60 -8.00
C GLY A 65 14.04 -5.11 -8.55
N GLY A 66 14.93 -4.24 -9.02
CA GLY A 66 16.28 -4.62 -9.44
C GLY A 66 17.13 -5.07 -8.24
N PRO A 67 17.47 -4.14 -7.34
CA PRO A 67 18.35 -4.44 -6.18
C PRO A 67 17.65 -5.28 -5.10
N ILE A 68 16.33 -5.19 -4.93
CA ILE A 68 15.58 -5.88 -3.85
C ILE A 68 14.37 -6.61 -4.46
N SER A 69 14.63 -7.66 -5.22
CA SER A 69 13.64 -8.38 -6.02
C SER A 69 12.56 -9.11 -5.20
N GLU A 70 12.82 -9.40 -3.93
CA GLU A 70 11.87 -10.09 -3.04
C GLU A 70 10.91 -9.15 -2.33
N ALA A 71 11.14 -7.84 -2.37
CA ALA A 71 10.23 -6.87 -1.77
C ALA A 71 8.89 -6.87 -2.51
N ARG A 72 7.80 -6.74 -1.75
CA ARG A 72 6.42 -6.65 -2.27
C ARG A 72 5.76 -5.39 -1.76
N PHE A 73 5.02 -4.73 -2.64
CA PHE A 73 4.47 -3.41 -2.36
C PHE A 73 2.94 -3.37 -2.44
N CYS A 74 2.37 -2.53 -1.58
CA CYS A 74 1.02 -1.99 -1.68
C CYS A 74 1.11 -0.49 -1.96
N PRO A 75 1.16 -0.06 -3.23
CA PRO A 75 1.14 1.36 -3.57
C PRO A 75 -0.14 2.01 -3.10
N THR A 76 0.00 3.19 -2.52
CA THR A 76 -1.10 4.00 -2.00
C THR A 76 -0.77 5.48 -2.18
N GLY A 77 -1.76 6.30 -2.47
CA GLY A 77 -1.59 7.74 -2.73
C GLY A 77 -1.56 8.08 -4.22
N GLY A 78 -2.63 8.71 -4.68
CA GLY A 78 -2.86 9.02 -6.09
C GLY A 78 -3.31 7.83 -6.94
N ILE A 79 -3.62 6.69 -6.33
CA ILE A 79 -4.16 5.52 -7.04
C ILE A 79 -5.65 5.70 -7.30
N SER A 80 -6.08 5.34 -8.50
CA SER A 80 -7.46 5.43 -8.97
C SER A 80 -7.78 4.29 -9.95
N LEU A 81 -9.01 4.20 -10.38
CA LEU A 81 -9.43 3.23 -11.42
C LEU A 81 -8.63 3.37 -12.73
N SER A 82 -8.12 4.57 -13.03
CA SER A 82 -7.41 4.84 -14.30
C SER A 82 -5.97 4.35 -14.30
N ASN A 83 -5.30 4.26 -13.13
CA ASN A 83 -3.88 3.89 -13.04
C ASN A 83 -3.61 2.60 -12.23
N ALA A 84 -4.59 2.09 -11.51
CA ALA A 84 -4.41 0.90 -10.67
C ALA A 84 -3.91 -0.32 -11.46
N ALA A 85 -4.35 -0.49 -12.71
CA ALA A 85 -3.94 -1.60 -13.57
C ALA A 85 -2.43 -1.57 -13.86
N ASP A 86 -1.84 -0.39 -14.06
CA ASP A 86 -0.41 -0.25 -14.35
C ASP A 86 0.45 -0.68 -13.14
N TYR A 87 0.00 -0.35 -11.94
CA TYR A 87 0.64 -0.83 -10.71
C TYR A 87 0.49 -2.33 -10.53
N LEU A 88 -0.72 -2.85 -10.72
CA LEU A 88 -1.02 -4.28 -10.56
C LEU A 88 -0.32 -5.16 -11.60
N ALA A 89 0.09 -4.61 -12.75
CA ALA A 89 0.89 -5.32 -13.73
C ALA A 89 2.33 -5.61 -13.27
N LEU A 90 2.82 -4.92 -12.25
CA LEU A 90 4.17 -5.13 -11.73
C LEU A 90 4.24 -6.40 -10.87
N LYS A 91 5.27 -7.22 -11.08
CA LYS A 91 5.47 -8.49 -10.35
C LYS A 91 5.70 -8.32 -8.85
N ASN A 92 6.21 -7.15 -8.45
CA ASN A 92 6.50 -6.81 -7.06
C ASN A 92 5.38 -6.01 -6.39
N VAL A 93 4.23 -5.85 -7.02
CA VAL A 93 3.01 -5.28 -6.43
C VAL A 93 2.04 -6.38 -6.07
N MET A 94 1.63 -6.44 -4.81
CA MET A 94 0.69 -7.45 -4.31
C MET A 94 -0.77 -6.98 -4.31
N CYS A 95 -1.00 -5.68 -4.12
CA CYS A 95 -2.31 -5.03 -4.12
C CYS A 95 -2.11 -3.52 -4.24
N VAL A 96 -3.19 -2.76 -4.35
CA VAL A 96 -3.18 -1.30 -4.34
C VAL A 96 -4.16 -0.76 -3.28
N GLY A 97 -3.85 0.40 -2.73
CA GLY A 97 -4.74 1.13 -1.84
C GLY A 97 -5.15 2.46 -2.45
N GLY A 98 -6.43 2.80 -2.38
CA GLY A 98 -6.91 4.07 -2.92
C GLY A 98 -8.20 4.53 -2.26
N SER A 99 -8.35 5.84 -2.13
CA SER A 99 -9.53 6.46 -1.53
C SER A 99 -10.76 6.49 -2.45
N TRP A 100 -10.60 6.14 -3.75
CA TRP A 100 -11.72 6.16 -4.70
C TRP A 100 -12.85 5.20 -4.35
N VAL A 101 -12.55 4.11 -3.60
CA VAL A 101 -13.55 3.13 -3.17
C VAL A 101 -14.43 3.62 -2.02
N ALA A 102 -13.98 4.65 -1.30
CA ALA A 102 -14.71 5.27 -0.19
C ALA A 102 -14.49 6.80 -0.20
N PRO A 103 -15.02 7.51 -1.21
CA PRO A 103 -14.86 8.96 -1.29
C PRO A 103 -15.52 9.65 -0.10
N GLN A 104 -14.90 10.71 0.41
CA GLN A 104 -15.39 11.46 1.56
C GLN A 104 -16.85 11.90 1.40
N LYS A 105 -17.23 12.30 0.18
CA LYS A 105 -18.61 12.70 -0.14
C LYS A 105 -19.65 11.62 0.19
N LEU A 106 -19.35 10.34 -0.09
CA LEU A 106 -20.26 9.24 0.21
C LEU A 106 -20.27 8.91 1.71
N ILE A 107 -19.11 9.04 2.37
CA ILE A 107 -19.01 8.87 3.83
C ILE A 107 -19.86 9.94 4.54
N ASP A 108 -19.72 11.19 4.15
CA ASP A 108 -20.44 12.32 4.74
C ASP A 108 -21.97 12.22 4.51
N ALA A 109 -22.37 11.64 3.38
CA ALA A 109 -23.78 11.38 3.06
C ALA A 109 -24.35 10.11 3.72
N GLY A 110 -23.50 9.27 4.35
CA GLY A 110 -23.90 7.95 4.86
C GLY A 110 -24.32 6.98 3.77
N ASP A 111 -23.86 7.20 2.53
CA ASP A 111 -24.16 6.36 1.37
C ASP A 111 -23.26 5.10 1.34
N TRP A 112 -23.58 4.18 2.24
CA TRP A 112 -22.84 2.92 2.39
C TRP A 112 -23.06 1.97 1.21
N ASP A 113 -24.20 2.05 0.53
CA ASP A 113 -24.48 1.26 -0.67
C ASP A 113 -23.63 1.75 -1.84
N GLY A 114 -23.47 3.05 -2.02
CA GLY A 114 -22.55 3.63 -3.01
C GLY A 114 -21.09 3.20 -2.77
N ILE A 115 -20.63 3.19 -1.52
CA ILE A 115 -19.30 2.69 -1.19
C ILE A 115 -19.15 1.20 -1.50
N ARG A 116 -20.17 0.40 -1.18
CA ARG A 116 -20.18 -1.05 -1.49
C ARG A 116 -20.07 -1.30 -3.00
N GLU A 117 -20.80 -0.53 -3.81
CA GLU A 117 -20.73 -0.64 -5.28
C GLU A 117 -19.35 -0.28 -5.83
N LEU A 118 -18.73 0.80 -5.35
CA LEU A 118 -17.35 1.16 -5.75
C LEU A 118 -16.33 0.08 -5.38
N ALA A 119 -16.45 -0.50 -4.19
CA ALA A 119 -15.60 -1.59 -3.75
C ALA A 119 -15.81 -2.86 -4.59
N ARG A 120 -17.07 -3.17 -4.94
CA ARG A 120 -17.41 -4.29 -5.81
C ARG A 120 -16.82 -4.11 -7.20
N GLU A 121 -17.01 -2.94 -7.82
CA GLU A 121 -16.43 -2.61 -9.13
C GLU A 121 -14.91 -2.76 -9.12
N ALA A 122 -14.23 -2.24 -8.10
CA ALA A 122 -12.78 -2.38 -7.96
C ALA A 122 -12.36 -3.84 -7.84
N SER A 123 -13.08 -4.64 -7.06
CA SER A 123 -12.81 -6.06 -6.88
C SER A 123 -12.99 -6.85 -8.18
N GLU A 124 -14.09 -6.64 -8.90
CA GLU A 124 -14.38 -7.33 -10.16
C GLU A 124 -13.37 -6.95 -11.26
N ARG A 125 -12.99 -5.66 -11.33
CA ARG A 125 -12.07 -5.16 -12.35
C ARG A 125 -10.63 -5.61 -12.13
N PHE A 126 -10.20 -5.78 -10.88
CA PHE A 126 -8.80 -6.05 -10.51
C PHE A 126 -8.63 -7.39 -9.80
N HIS A 127 -9.60 -8.28 -9.90
CA HIS A 127 -9.48 -9.62 -9.34
C HIS A 127 -8.32 -10.38 -10.01
N ARG A 128 -7.45 -10.96 -9.16
CA ARG A 128 -6.31 -11.78 -9.59
C ARG A 128 -6.53 -13.25 -9.23
#